data_bc1a712bfcd3dcb6797192c89045d2e2
#
_entry.id   bc1a712bfcd3dcb6797192c89045d2e2
#
_cell.length_a   1.000
_cell.length_b   1.000
_cell.length_c   1.000
_cell.angle_alpha   90.00
_cell.angle_beta   90.00
_cell.angle_gamma   90.00
#
_symmetry.space_group_name_H-M   'P 1'
#
loop_
_entity.id
_entity.type
_entity.pdbx_description
1 polymer ?
#
loop_
_entity_poly.entity_id
_entity_poly.type
_entity_poly.pdbx_seq_one_letter_code
_entity_poly.pdbx_strand_id
1 'polypeptide(L)'
;MTVKYIYRCIITLMLLMMLSFSIASGSIFELKATSIDGREVSLSNYEGKVLLVVNTASRCGFTPQYKSLEKIYKKYKDRDFVVLAFPSNDFRQELSTNEEIIEFCEVYELSFPIFAKGKVKGYEKQQVFKYLTEDSNGRSMGEIRWNFEKFLVSREGKLIRRFRSSVDPNQDEVIMAIESLL
;
A
#
# COMPACT_ATOMS: atom_id res chain seq x y z
N MET A 1 -13.65 -40.03 -42.95
CA MET A 1 -12.97 -40.02 -41.59
C MET A 1 -12.32 -38.70 -41.20
N THR A 2 -12.31 -37.67 -42.01
CA THR A 2 -11.49 -36.44 -41.81
C THR A 2 -12.18 -35.30 -41.09
N VAL A 3 -13.50 -35.11 -41.17
CA VAL A 3 -14.22 -33.99 -40.61
C VAL A 3 -14.36 -34.06 -39.05
N LYS A 4 -14.51 -35.23 -38.48
CA LYS A 4 -14.59 -35.42 -37.01
C LYS A 4 -13.26 -35.14 -36.30
N TYR A 5 -12.12 -35.37 -36.96
CA TYR A 5 -10.80 -35.02 -36.37
C TYR A 5 -10.52 -33.54 -36.39
N ILE A 6 -10.94 -32.81 -37.42
CA ILE A 6 -10.80 -31.36 -37.54
C ILE A 6 -11.63 -30.67 -36.43
N TYR A 7 -12.88 -31.10 -36.19
CA TYR A 7 -13.72 -30.54 -35.12
C TYR A 7 -13.16 -30.79 -33.71
N ARG A 8 -12.57 -31.97 -33.48
CA ARG A 8 -11.92 -32.27 -32.20
C ARG A 8 -10.66 -31.41 -31.98
N CYS A 9 -9.85 -31.18 -32.99
CA CYS A 9 -8.66 -30.32 -32.90
C CYS A 9 -9.03 -28.85 -32.65
N ILE A 10 -10.10 -28.34 -33.30
CA ILE A 10 -10.57 -26.97 -33.10
C ILE A 10 -11.14 -26.77 -31.70
N ILE A 11 -11.91 -27.72 -31.17
CA ILE A 11 -12.45 -27.66 -29.82
C ILE A 11 -11.33 -27.73 -28.77
N THR A 12 -10.31 -28.58 -28.99
CA THR A 12 -9.17 -28.68 -28.07
C THR A 12 -8.31 -27.43 -28.11
N LEU A 13 -8.13 -26.80 -29.28
CA LEU A 13 -7.41 -25.53 -29.41
C LEU A 13 -8.19 -24.36 -28.77
N MET A 14 -9.51 -24.31 -28.91
CA MET A 14 -10.36 -23.32 -28.22
C MET A 14 -10.36 -23.53 -26.70
N LEU A 15 -10.37 -24.77 -26.21
CA LEU A 15 -10.26 -25.04 -24.77
C LEU A 15 -8.89 -24.65 -24.19
N LEU A 16 -7.80 -24.83 -24.95
CA LEU A 16 -6.45 -24.38 -24.54
C LEU A 16 -6.32 -22.84 -24.56
N MET A 17 -7.03 -22.14 -25.44
CA MET A 17 -7.05 -20.65 -25.44
C MET A 17 -7.88 -20.05 -24.29
N MET A 18 -8.82 -20.80 -23.70
CA MET A 18 -9.63 -20.33 -22.57
C MET A 18 -8.89 -20.42 -21.22
N LEU A 19 -7.74 -21.09 -21.15
CA LEU A 19 -7.01 -21.30 -19.88
C LEU A 19 -6.00 -20.18 -19.54
N SER A 20 -5.96 -19.07 -20.26
CA SER A 20 -4.99 -17.99 -20.01
C SER A 20 -5.59 -16.64 -19.67
N PHE A 21 -6.87 -16.57 -19.32
CA PHE A 21 -7.40 -15.38 -18.68
C PHE A 21 -7.18 -15.48 -17.15
N SER A 22 -5.91 -15.49 -16.75
CA SER A 22 -5.56 -15.08 -15.41
C SER A 22 -6.01 -13.62 -15.30
N ILE A 23 -7.09 -13.38 -14.57
CA ILE A 23 -7.39 -12.02 -14.09
C ILE A 23 -6.21 -11.68 -13.19
N ALA A 24 -5.20 -11.04 -13.78
CA ALA A 24 -4.15 -10.40 -13.01
C ALA A 24 -4.85 -9.35 -12.15
N SER A 25 -5.17 -9.68 -10.90
CA SER A 25 -5.54 -8.65 -9.95
C SER A 25 -4.37 -7.67 -9.93
N GLY A 26 -4.62 -6.40 -10.30
CA GLY A 26 -3.59 -5.40 -10.43
C GLY A 26 -2.61 -5.40 -9.26
N SER A 27 -1.42 -4.89 -9.44
CA SER A 27 -0.43 -4.71 -8.38
C SER A 27 -0.44 -3.25 -7.93
N ILE A 28 -0.16 -2.99 -6.66
CA ILE A 28 0.04 -1.61 -6.18
C ILE A 28 1.18 -0.92 -6.96
N PHE A 29 2.12 -1.69 -7.51
CA PHE A 29 3.25 -1.18 -8.28
C PHE A 29 2.86 -0.57 -9.64
N GLU A 30 1.65 -0.83 -10.14
CA GLU A 30 1.10 -0.22 -11.35
C GLU A 30 0.60 1.21 -11.10
N LEU A 31 0.52 1.65 -9.85
CA LEU A 31 -0.03 2.94 -9.46
C LEU A 31 1.04 4.01 -9.40
N LYS A 32 0.56 5.26 -9.41
CA LYS A 32 1.37 6.46 -9.20
C LYS A 32 0.83 7.23 -8.00
N ALA A 33 1.69 7.98 -7.36
CA ALA A 33 1.33 8.90 -6.27
C ALA A 33 2.18 10.16 -6.35
N THR A 34 1.74 11.25 -5.73
CA THR A 34 2.50 12.49 -5.65
C THR A 34 3.33 12.49 -4.36
N SER A 35 4.64 12.69 -4.44
CA SER A 35 5.48 12.87 -3.25
C SER A 35 5.17 14.19 -2.54
N ILE A 36 5.61 14.33 -1.28
CA ILE A 36 5.31 15.52 -0.47
C ILE A 36 5.83 16.82 -1.11
N ASP A 37 6.89 16.75 -1.91
CA ASP A 37 7.48 17.87 -2.66
C ASP A 37 6.83 18.10 -4.05
N GLY A 38 5.71 17.41 -4.33
CA GLY A 38 4.89 17.63 -5.53
C GLY A 38 5.32 16.86 -6.79
N ARG A 39 6.32 15.98 -6.73
CA ARG A 39 6.74 15.16 -7.89
C ARG A 39 5.87 13.91 -8.04
N GLU A 40 5.58 13.53 -9.28
CA GLU A 40 4.95 12.24 -9.56
C GLU A 40 5.95 11.09 -9.32
N VAL A 41 5.55 10.12 -8.53
CA VAL A 41 6.34 8.92 -8.19
C VAL A 41 5.58 7.69 -8.66
N SER A 42 6.19 6.88 -9.52
CA SER A 42 5.67 5.55 -9.84
C SER A 42 5.95 4.60 -8.67
N LEU A 43 4.93 3.86 -8.21
CA LEU A 43 5.14 2.86 -7.16
C LEU A 43 5.93 1.65 -7.69
N SER A 44 6.13 1.50 -9.01
CA SER A 44 7.07 0.54 -9.58
C SER A 44 8.52 0.74 -9.09
N ASN A 45 8.89 1.93 -8.61
CA ASN A 45 10.19 2.17 -7.97
C ASN A 45 10.41 1.34 -6.70
N TYR A 46 9.36 0.77 -6.16
CA TYR A 46 9.38 -0.08 -4.97
C TYR A 46 9.12 -1.57 -5.29
N GLU A 47 9.10 -1.95 -6.57
CA GLU A 47 8.91 -3.34 -6.99
C GLU A 47 9.96 -4.26 -6.36
N GLY A 48 9.53 -5.45 -5.92
CA GLY A 48 10.39 -6.39 -5.20
C GLY A 48 10.60 -6.06 -3.72
N LYS A 49 10.07 -4.94 -3.22
CA LYS A 49 10.15 -4.57 -1.80
C LYS A 49 8.85 -4.89 -1.05
N VAL A 50 9.00 -5.22 0.23
CA VAL A 50 7.88 -5.30 1.17
C VAL A 50 7.49 -3.89 1.59
N LEU A 51 6.22 -3.51 1.44
CA LEU A 51 5.76 -2.16 1.78
C LEU A 51 4.86 -2.17 3.02
N LEU A 52 5.03 -1.16 3.86
CA LEU A 52 4.06 -0.79 4.89
C LEU A 52 3.46 0.57 4.54
N VAL A 53 2.29 0.56 3.93
CA VAL A 53 1.55 1.78 3.57
C VAL A 53 0.73 2.25 4.75
N VAL A 54 0.85 3.53 5.13
CA VAL A 54 0.23 4.09 6.34
C VAL A 54 -0.44 5.42 6.02
N ASN A 55 -1.71 5.59 6.39
CA ASN A 55 -2.35 6.91 6.38
C ASN A 55 -2.04 7.64 7.69
N THR A 56 -1.43 8.81 7.60
CA THR A 56 -0.86 9.52 8.74
C THR A 56 -1.56 10.85 9.04
N ALA A 57 -1.30 11.40 10.22
CA ALA A 57 -1.73 12.73 10.60
C ALA A 57 -0.85 13.30 11.73
N SER A 58 -0.56 14.61 11.68
CA SER A 58 0.38 15.29 12.59
C SER A 58 -0.22 15.65 13.96
N ARG A 59 -1.56 15.67 14.12
CA ARG A 59 -2.27 16.10 15.34
C ARG A 59 -3.18 15.01 15.90
N CYS A 60 -2.81 13.76 15.71
CA CYS A 60 -3.58 12.59 16.17
C CYS A 60 -3.00 12.04 17.48
N GLY A 61 -3.85 11.43 18.31
CA GLY A 61 -3.37 10.69 19.49
C GLY A 61 -2.40 9.55 19.13
N PHE A 62 -2.44 9.05 17.88
CA PHE A 62 -1.51 8.02 17.37
C PHE A 62 -0.26 8.59 16.69
N THR A 63 -0.08 9.91 16.61
CA THR A 63 1.12 10.56 16.03
C THR A 63 2.45 10.04 16.62
N PRO A 64 2.55 9.67 17.91
CA PRO A 64 3.76 9.05 18.45
C PRO A 64 4.20 7.77 17.72
N GLN A 65 3.31 7.09 16.97
CA GLN A 65 3.68 5.93 16.15
C GLN A 65 4.66 6.25 15.01
N TYR A 66 4.86 7.51 14.65
CA TYR A 66 5.94 7.89 13.72
C TYR A 66 7.32 7.41 14.20
N LYS A 67 7.59 7.47 15.52
CA LYS A 67 8.84 6.94 16.09
C LYS A 67 8.97 5.43 15.90
N SER A 68 7.88 4.70 16.05
CA SER A 68 7.83 3.26 15.83
C SER A 68 7.99 2.91 14.35
N LEU A 69 7.36 3.68 13.44
CA LEU A 69 7.52 3.53 11.98
C LEU A 69 8.98 3.77 11.57
N GLU A 70 9.61 4.84 12.06
CA GLU A 70 11.01 5.14 11.76
C GLU A 70 11.95 4.06 12.28
N LYS A 71 11.69 3.54 13.49
CA LYS A 71 12.48 2.47 14.08
C LYS A 71 12.44 1.19 13.23
N ILE A 72 11.25 0.74 12.80
CA ILE A 72 11.14 -0.46 11.97
C ILE A 72 11.69 -0.22 10.56
N TYR A 73 11.51 0.98 10.00
CA TYR A 73 12.11 1.34 8.72
C TYR A 73 13.63 1.25 8.78
N LYS A 74 14.28 1.90 9.75
CA LYS A 74 15.73 1.82 9.94
C LYS A 74 16.23 0.39 10.16
N LYS A 75 15.45 -0.45 10.85
CA LYS A 75 15.79 -1.86 11.10
C LYS A 75 15.79 -2.70 9.83
N TYR A 76 14.85 -2.46 8.90
CA TYR A 76 14.60 -3.37 7.78
C TYR A 76 14.86 -2.78 6.38
N LYS A 77 15.18 -1.49 6.22
CA LYS A 77 15.39 -0.82 4.91
C LYS A 77 16.43 -1.54 4.04
N ASP A 78 17.47 -2.09 4.65
CA ASP A 78 18.55 -2.80 3.95
C ASP A 78 18.17 -4.25 3.60
N ARG A 79 16.94 -4.66 3.92
CA ARG A 79 16.32 -5.94 3.58
C ARG A 79 15.12 -5.80 2.63
N ASP A 80 15.11 -4.74 1.82
CA ASP A 80 14.02 -4.44 0.88
C ASP A 80 12.67 -4.18 1.55
N PHE A 81 12.66 -3.49 2.68
CA PHE A 81 11.46 -3.01 3.35
C PHE A 81 11.33 -1.49 3.25
N VAL A 82 10.13 -1.00 2.96
CA VAL A 82 9.86 0.44 2.88
C VAL A 82 8.56 0.79 3.58
N VAL A 83 8.58 1.86 4.38
CA VAL A 83 7.38 2.55 4.88
C VAL A 83 6.99 3.63 3.90
N LEU A 84 5.71 3.70 3.50
CA LEU A 84 5.15 4.76 2.66
C LEU A 84 4.08 5.50 3.45
N ALA A 85 4.35 6.74 3.84
CA ALA A 85 3.43 7.57 4.62
C ALA A 85 2.58 8.48 3.72
N PHE A 86 1.28 8.47 3.95
CA PHE A 86 0.29 9.27 3.23
C PHE A 86 -0.48 10.16 4.20
N PRO A 87 -0.07 11.41 4.39
CA PRO A 87 -0.78 12.37 5.22
C PRO A 87 -2.21 12.62 4.74
N SER A 88 -3.17 12.69 5.67
CA SER A 88 -4.57 12.92 5.34
C SER A 88 -5.30 13.73 6.39
N ASN A 89 -6.11 14.69 5.94
CA ASN A 89 -7.00 15.47 6.81
C ASN A 89 -8.45 14.95 6.85
N ASP A 90 -8.71 13.75 6.37
CA ASP A 90 -10.07 13.16 6.38
C ASP A 90 -10.64 12.98 7.77
N PHE A 91 -9.80 12.95 8.78
CA PHE A 91 -10.17 12.89 10.20
C PHE A 91 -9.91 14.21 10.94
N ARG A 92 -9.65 15.32 10.21
CA ARG A 92 -9.47 16.69 10.74
C ARG A 92 -8.31 16.80 11.74
N GLN A 93 -7.24 16.04 11.52
CA GLN A 93 -6.07 15.98 12.41
C GLN A 93 -4.73 16.14 11.68
N GLU A 94 -4.76 16.62 10.42
CA GLU A 94 -3.53 16.91 9.67
C GLU A 94 -3.32 18.43 9.56
N LEU A 95 -2.06 18.82 9.37
CA LEU A 95 -1.64 20.19 9.08
C LEU A 95 -2.18 20.67 7.73
N SER A 96 -2.20 21.99 7.54
CA SER A 96 -2.92 22.60 6.43
C SER A 96 -2.21 22.42 5.09
N THR A 97 -0.88 22.46 5.06
CA THR A 97 -0.08 22.43 3.84
C THR A 97 0.96 21.31 3.86
N ASN A 98 1.50 20.97 2.69
CA ASN A 98 2.59 20.00 2.58
C ASN A 98 3.87 20.53 3.23
N GLU A 99 4.13 21.83 3.14
CA GLU A 99 5.30 22.50 3.73
C GLU A 99 5.28 22.34 5.26
N GLU A 100 4.16 22.61 5.92
CA GLU A 100 4.00 22.39 7.36
C GLU A 100 4.21 20.91 7.75
N ILE A 101 3.79 19.97 6.89
CA ILE A 101 3.98 18.54 7.12
C ILE A 101 5.46 18.17 6.95
N ILE A 102 6.17 18.75 5.98
CA ILE A 102 7.62 18.55 5.81
C ILE A 102 8.36 18.97 7.07
N GLU A 103 8.14 20.22 7.55
CA GLU A 103 8.76 20.73 8.78
C GLU A 103 8.47 19.83 9.99
N PHE A 104 7.23 19.36 10.12
CA PHE A 104 6.84 18.42 11.16
C PHE A 104 7.60 17.09 11.07
N CYS A 105 7.74 16.53 9.86
CA CYS A 105 8.46 15.28 9.62
C CYS A 105 9.95 15.40 9.90
N GLU A 106 10.56 16.56 9.62
CA GLU A 106 11.96 16.87 9.97
C GLU A 106 12.18 16.85 11.49
N VAL A 107 11.26 17.43 12.27
CA VAL A 107 11.31 17.38 13.75
C VAL A 107 11.23 15.94 14.27
N TYR A 108 10.50 15.06 13.58
CA TYR A 108 10.43 13.63 13.91
C TYR A 108 11.59 12.82 13.36
N GLU A 109 12.52 13.45 12.61
CA GLU A 109 13.69 12.81 11.96
C GLU A 109 13.29 11.61 11.07
N LEU A 110 12.16 11.74 10.34
CA LEU A 110 11.66 10.68 9.49
C LEU A 110 12.51 10.56 8.23
N SER A 111 12.89 9.33 7.90
CA SER A 111 13.75 9.04 6.74
C SER A 111 13.09 8.17 5.67
N PHE A 112 11.88 7.71 5.88
CA PHE A 112 11.08 6.99 4.89
C PHE A 112 10.29 7.95 3.97
N PRO A 113 9.86 7.49 2.77
CA PRO A 113 9.08 8.28 1.82
C PRO A 113 7.76 8.80 2.39
N ILE A 114 7.52 10.09 2.16
CA ILE A 114 6.27 10.78 2.52
C ILE A 114 5.64 11.31 1.25
N PHE A 115 4.35 11.08 1.09
CA PHE A 115 3.56 11.51 -0.06
C PHE A 115 2.77 12.79 0.26
N ALA A 116 2.28 13.45 -0.78
CA ALA A 116 1.47 14.65 -0.65
C ALA A 116 0.17 14.36 0.12
N LYS A 117 -0.26 15.33 0.91
CA LYS A 117 -1.52 15.25 1.62
C LYS A 117 -2.68 14.99 0.67
N GLY A 118 -3.49 13.99 0.96
CA GLY A 118 -4.61 13.61 0.12
C GLY A 118 -5.71 12.88 0.86
N LYS A 119 -6.79 12.56 0.13
CA LYS A 119 -7.91 11.78 0.68
C LYS A 119 -7.56 10.29 0.74
N VAL A 120 -7.96 9.65 1.84
CA VAL A 120 -7.75 8.21 2.08
C VAL A 120 -9.07 7.44 2.22
N LYS A 121 -10.20 8.15 2.25
CA LYS A 121 -11.55 7.57 2.30
C LYS A 121 -12.52 8.29 1.36
N GLY A 122 -13.68 7.66 1.13
CA GLY A 122 -14.72 8.17 0.24
C GLY A 122 -14.38 8.03 -1.23
N TYR A 123 -15.23 8.58 -2.10
CA TYR A 123 -15.13 8.41 -3.55
C TYR A 123 -13.85 9.00 -4.16
N GLU A 124 -13.35 10.12 -3.62
CA GLU A 124 -12.16 10.83 -4.11
C GLU A 124 -10.85 10.38 -3.45
N LYS A 125 -10.85 9.25 -2.75
CA LYS A 125 -9.61 8.72 -2.15
C LYS A 125 -8.57 8.43 -3.22
N GLN A 126 -7.30 8.60 -2.86
CA GLN A 126 -6.15 8.33 -3.72
C GLN A 126 -6.18 6.89 -4.25
N GLN A 127 -5.64 6.66 -5.45
CA GLN A 127 -5.66 5.33 -6.11
C GLN A 127 -5.03 4.22 -5.25
N VAL A 128 -4.00 4.56 -4.49
CA VAL A 128 -3.37 3.64 -3.53
C VAL A 128 -4.39 3.12 -2.51
N PHE A 129 -5.24 3.99 -1.97
CA PHE A 129 -6.25 3.59 -0.99
C PHE A 129 -7.47 2.95 -1.64
N LYS A 130 -7.79 3.26 -2.89
CA LYS A 130 -8.74 2.46 -3.67
C LYS A 130 -8.27 1.02 -3.75
N TYR A 131 -7.04 0.80 -4.20
CA TYR A 131 -6.43 -0.52 -4.29
C TYR A 131 -6.44 -1.27 -2.95
N LEU A 132 -6.06 -0.60 -1.86
CA LEU A 132 -5.91 -1.23 -0.54
C LEU A 132 -7.23 -1.48 0.20
N THR A 133 -8.31 -0.76 -0.13
CA THR A 133 -9.59 -0.83 0.60
C THR A 133 -10.73 -1.44 -0.21
N GLU A 134 -10.61 -1.47 -1.52
CA GLU A 134 -11.57 -2.08 -2.43
C GLU A 134 -11.12 -3.50 -2.82
N ASP A 135 -11.97 -4.23 -3.50
CA ASP A 135 -11.85 -5.69 -3.70
C ASP A 135 -10.86 -6.11 -4.80
N SER A 136 -9.84 -5.32 -5.08
CA SER A 136 -8.85 -5.63 -6.12
C SER A 136 -8.03 -6.91 -5.86
N ASN A 137 -8.05 -7.42 -4.62
CA ASN A 137 -7.34 -8.63 -4.19
C ASN A 137 -8.28 -9.76 -3.73
N GLY A 138 -9.59 -9.69 -4.05
CA GLY A 138 -10.57 -10.65 -3.56
C GLY A 138 -10.81 -10.58 -2.05
N ARG A 139 -10.38 -9.51 -1.39
CA ARG A 139 -10.55 -9.25 0.04
C ARG A 139 -10.91 -7.79 0.26
N SER A 140 -12.21 -7.47 0.26
CA SER A 140 -12.65 -6.13 0.66
C SER A 140 -12.21 -5.86 2.09
N MET A 141 -11.28 -4.93 2.26
CA MET A 141 -10.82 -4.50 3.58
C MET A 141 -11.69 -3.39 4.16
N GLY A 142 -12.61 -2.86 3.35
CA GLY A 142 -13.52 -1.77 3.70
C GLY A 142 -12.80 -0.43 3.96
N GLU A 143 -13.58 0.62 4.17
CA GLU A 143 -13.07 1.98 4.36
C GLU A 143 -12.09 2.13 5.54
N ILE A 144 -11.17 3.09 5.40
CA ILE A 144 -10.29 3.53 6.49
C ILE A 144 -11.14 4.19 7.56
N ARG A 145 -10.97 3.78 8.82
CA ARG A 145 -11.78 4.23 9.96
C ARG A 145 -11.11 5.31 10.77
N TRP A 146 -9.78 5.38 10.76
CA TRP A 146 -9.02 6.38 11.51
C TRP A 146 -7.61 6.56 10.96
N ASN A 147 -6.87 7.56 11.46
CA ASN A 147 -5.45 7.74 11.14
C ASN A 147 -4.59 6.57 11.63
N PHE A 148 -3.45 6.38 11.02
CA PHE A 148 -2.48 5.33 11.35
C PHE A 148 -3.01 3.89 11.18
N GLU A 149 -3.86 3.64 10.18
CA GLU A 149 -4.06 2.28 9.70
C GLU A 149 -2.90 1.88 8.79
N LYS A 150 -2.44 0.66 8.94
CA LYS A 150 -1.25 0.15 8.24
C LYS A 150 -1.65 -1.01 7.33
N PHE A 151 -1.13 -1.00 6.11
CA PHE A 151 -1.37 -2.01 5.09
C PHE A 151 -0.03 -2.62 4.69
N LEU A 152 0.17 -3.89 5.02
CA LEU A 152 1.36 -4.65 4.66
C LEU A 152 1.17 -5.26 3.27
N VAL A 153 2.10 -4.98 2.37
CA VAL A 153 2.07 -5.40 0.96
C VAL A 153 3.31 -6.24 0.66
N SER A 154 3.12 -7.34 -0.06
CA SER A 154 4.21 -8.25 -0.44
C SER A 154 5.11 -7.69 -1.53
N ARG A 155 6.22 -8.40 -1.83
CA ARG A 155 7.17 -8.08 -2.91
C ARG A 155 6.52 -8.08 -4.31
N GLU A 156 5.40 -8.80 -4.48
CA GLU A 156 4.59 -8.86 -5.70
C GLU A 156 3.52 -7.75 -5.76
N GLY A 157 3.50 -6.86 -4.78
CA GLY A 157 2.55 -5.75 -4.72
C GLY A 157 1.15 -6.14 -4.28
N LYS A 158 0.97 -7.28 -3.59
CA LYS A 158 -0.31 -7.76 -3.10
C LYS A 158 -0.52 -7.38 -1.63
N LEU A 159 -1.73 -6.94 -1.28
CA LEU A 159 -2.11 -6.70 0.11
C LEU A 159 -2.13 -8.03 0.88
N ILE A 160 -1.32 -8.11 1.93
CA ILE A 160 -1.20 -9.29 2.79
C ILE A 160 -2.03 -9.12 4.07
N ARG A 161 -1.89 -7.96 4.74
CA ARG A 161 -2.54 -7.73 6.03
C ARG A 161 -2.79 -6.24 6.27
N ARG A 162 -3.87 -5.94 6.99
CA ARG A 162 -4.19 -4.61 7.49
C ARG A 162 -4.15 -4.61 9.01
N PHE A 163 -3.49 -3.61 9.59
CA PHE A 163 -3.46 -3.36 11.03
C PHE A 163 -4.22 -2.07 11.33
N ARG A 164 -5.05 -2.11 12.37
CA ARG A 164 -5.82 -0.94 12.80
C ARG A 164 -4.93 0.09 13.50
N SER A 165 -5.47 1.29 13.67
CA SER A 165 -4.75 2.45 14.25
C SER A 165 -4.10 2.15 15.61
N SER A 166 -4.77 1.38 16.48
CA SER A 166 -4.30 1.04 17.83
C SER A 166 -3.11 0.08 17.86
N VAL A 167 -2.86 -0.64 16.77
CA VAL A 167 -1.73 -1.58 16.69
C VAL A 167 -0.46 -0.78 16.41
N ASP A 168 0.46 -0.72 17.39
CA ASP A 168 1.73 -0.02 17.21
C ASP A 168 2.65 -0.79 16.24
N PRO A 169 3.38 -0.09 15.36
CA PRO A 169 4.30 -0.75 14.42
C PRO A 169 5.39 -1.62 15.05
N ASN A 170 5.75 -1.39 16.31
CA ASN A 170 6.72 -2.22 17.04
C ASN A 170 6.12 -3.47 17.73
N GLN A 171 4.81 -3.68 17.66
CA GLN A 171 4.21 -4.88 18.25
C GLN A 171 4.63 -6.14 17.48
N ASP A 172 4.78 -7.25 18.22
CA ASP A 172 5.26 -8.53 17.67
C ASP A 172 4.45 -8.99 16.46
N GLU A 173 3.13 -8.78 16.46
CA GLU A 173 2.29 -9.18 15.34
C GLU A 173 2.62 -8.44 14.04
N VAL A 174 3.09 -7.17 14.10
CA VAL A 174 3.53 -6.40 12.93
C VAL A 174 4.91 -6.85 12.50
N ILE A 175 5.81 -6.97 13.47
CA ILE A 175 7.20 -7.41 13.26
C ILE A 175 7.24 -8.79 12.60
N MET A 176 6.54 -9.79 13.18
CA MET A 176 6.48 -11.15 12.61
C MET A 176 5.87 -11.16 11.20
N ALA A 177 4.84 -10.35 10.96
CA ALA A 177 4.23 -10.26 9.64
C ALA A 177 5.20 -9.67 8.59
N ILE A 178 5.97 -8.63 8.95
CA ILE A 178 7.02 -8.06 8.09
C ILE A 178 8.11 -9.11 7.85
N GLU A 179 8.65 -9.72 8.90
CA GLU A 179 9.76 -10.69 8.82
C GLU A 179 9.40 -11.93 7.99
N SER A 180 8.12 -12.31 7.95
CA SER A 180 7.63 -13.42 7.14
C SER A 180 7.66 -13.15 5.63
N LEU A 181 7.83 -11.90 5.20
CA LEU A 181 7.88 -11.47 3.80
C LEU A 181 9.29 -11.05 3.34
N LEU A 182 10.22 -10.86 4.26
CA LEU A 182 11.61 -10.46 4.00
C LEU A 182 12.51 -11.66 3.69
#